data_f1b021bfdc643c996f3070efbf67529b
#
_entry.id   f1b021bfdc643c996f3070efbf67529b
#
_cell.length_a   1.000
_cell.length_b   1.000
_cell.length_c   1.000
_cell.angle_alpha   90.00
_cell.angle_beta   90.00
_cell.angle_gamma   90.00
#
_symmetry.space_group_name_H-M   'P 1'
#
loop_
_entity.id
_entity.type
_entity.pdbx_description
1 polymer ?
#
loop_
_entity_poly.entity_id
_entity_poly.type
_entity_poly.pdbx_seq_one_letter_code
_entity_poly.pdbx_strand_id
1 'polypeptide(L)'
;MFEVVGFPSVKSIYPKTIAESWMNFAAMLDNHQERANKADGSLYSPVTYREYTTRGNRNVSHIWALVADLDGQAFDEANLGSYIHFAYTTWSHREDNPHWHIVVPFDQAVPVENWEEVWHETHERLNLKGDPATKDPARIFYLPQHEAGQPFRTHHSGWRFLDPTITDIAAPTRRFTTPTIRSTVQRPSTKKNRHVADPRWWDAPVDLSKYDGMTQGQIHRSIQIEWADFKKRAGIN
;
A
#
# COMPACT_ATOMS: atom_id res chain seq x y z
N MET A 1 16.70 2.07 -1.95
CA MET A 1 15.94 3.36 -1.95
C MET A 1 14.52 3.02 -2.35
N PHE A 2 13.51 3.66 -1.79
CA PHE A 2 12.10 3.53 -2.17
C PHE A 2 11.56 4.95 -2.33
N GLU A 3 10.78 5.24 -3.34
CA GLU A 3 10.28 6.59 -3.57
C GLU A 3 8.82 6.60 -4.02
N VAL A 4 8.04 7.51 -3.46
CA VAL A 4 6.69 7.83 -3.90
C VAL A 4 6.59 9.34 -4.07
N VAL A 5 6.05 9.76 -5.19
CA VAL A 5 5.79 11.18 -5.45
C VAL A 5 4.31 11.50 -5.33
N GLY A 6 4.02 12.72 -4.90
CA GLY A 6 2.67 13.24 -4.72
C GLY A 6 2.33 14.38 -5.67
N PHE A 7 1.02 14.55 -5.87
CA PHE A 7 0.43 15.61 -6.68
C PHE A 7 -0.79 16.17 -5.94
N PRO A 8 -0.90 17.50 -5.74
CA PRO A 8 -2.03 18.10 -5.04
C PRO A 8 -3.35 18.03 -5.84
N SER A 9 -3.30 17.78 -7.15
CA SER A 9 -4.49 17.63 -8.00
C SER A 9 -4.17 16.85 -9.28
N VAL A 10 -5.19 16.38 -9.98
CA VAL A 10 -5.04 15.70 -11.28
C VAL A 10 -4.39 16.58 -12.36
N LYS A 11 -4.49 17.90 -12.21
CA LYS A 11 -3.89 18.88 -13.15
C LYS A 11 -2.43 19.17 -12.84
N SER A 12 -1.94 18.76 -11.66
CA SER A 12 -0.56 19.00 -11.26
C SER A 12 0.40 18.16 -12.08
N ILE A 13 1.46 18.79 -12.58
CA ILE A 13 2.48 18.15 -13.41
C ILE A 13 3.84 18.05 -12.74
N TYR A 14 4.06 18.76 -11.65
CA TYR A 14 5.35 18.75 -10.92
C TYR A 14 5.30 17.68 -9.81
N PRO A 15 6.10 16.60 -9.92
CA PRO A 15 6.20 15.60 -8.88
C PRO A 15 6.89 16.18 -7.64
N LYS A 16 6.41 15.81 -6.45
CA LYS A 16 7.05 16.11 -5.19
C LYS A 16 7.18 14.81 -4.39
N THR A 17 8.39 14.46 -3.96
CA THR A 17 8.59 13.28 -3.09
C THR A 17 7.79 13.44 -1.80
N ILE A 18 6.98 12.44 -1.48
CA ILE A 18 6.12 12.39 -0.29
C ILE A 18 6.46 11.23 0.64
N ALA A 19 7.14 10.19 0.14
CA ALA A 19 7.66 9.10 0.96
C ALA A 19 8.93 8.52 0.34
N GLU A 20 9.91 8.19 1.19
CA GLU A 20 11.20 7.60 0.83
C GLU A 20 11.38 6.19 1.41
N SER A 21 10.32 5.64 1.98
CA SER A 21 10.27 4.28 2.49
C SER A 21 8.86 3.71 2.37
N TRP A 22 8.77 2.37 2.28
CA TRP A 22 7.48 1.69 2.33
C TRP A 22 6.70 2.03 3.60
N MET A 23 7.37 2.08 4.76
CA MET A 23 6.72 2.36 6.05
C MET A 23 6.04 3.73 6.08
N ASN A 24 6.74 4.77 5.60
CA ASN A 24 6.17 6.12 5.52
C ASN A 24 4.98 6.15 4.56
N PHE A 25 5.09 5.46 3.44
CA PHE A 25 4.00 5.39 2.47
C PHE A 25 2.81 4.59 3.00
N ALA A 26 3.01 3.44 3.62
CA ALA A 26 1.95 2.64 4.22
C ALA A 26 1.19 3.42 5.30
N ALA A 27 1.89 4.23 6.11
CA ALA A 27 1.26 5.10 7.09
C ALA A 27 0.35 6.17 6.44
N MET A 28 0.74 6.68 5.26
CA MET A 28 -0.12 7.59 4.48
C MET A 28 -1.36 6.87 3.92
N LEU A 29 -1.20 5.62 3.47
CA LEU A 29 -2.30 4.80 2.98
C LEU A 29 -3.28 4.39 4.10
N ASP A 30 -2.84 4.31 5.34
CA ASP A 30 -3.71 4.02 6.49
C ASP A 30 -4.56 5.24 6.93
N ASN A 31 -4.20 6.43 6.46
CA ASN A 31 -4.92 7.66 6.76
C ASN A 31 -6.05 7.93 5.76
N HIS A 32 -7.17 7.22 5.91
CA HIS A 32 -8.35 7.38 5.05
C HIS A 32 -9.10 8.68 5.38
N GLN A 33 -9.20 9.59 4.42
CA GLN A 33 -9.73 10.93 4.64
C GLN A 33 -11.17 11.09 4.13
N GLU A 34 -12.02 11.71 4.95
CA GLU A 34 -13.33 12.17 4.51
C GLU A 34 -13.19 13.44 3.67
N ARG A 35 -13.84 13.49 2.51
CA ARG A 35 -13.83 14.62 1.57
C ARG A 35 -15.22 14.90 1.06
N ALA A 36 -15.50 16.15 0.73
CA ALA A 36 -16.76 16.55 0.09
C ALA A 36 -16.79 16.17 -1.39
N ASN A 37 -15.64 16.26 -2.09
CA ASN A 37 -15.52 15.91 -3.49
C ASN A 37 -14.28 15.06 -3.74
N LYS A 38 -14.37 14.09 -4.67
CA LYS A 38 -13.24 13.27 -5.09
C LYS A 38 -12.04 14.11 -5.54
N ALA A 39 -12.31 15.22 -6.24
CA ALA A 39 -11.28 16.06 -6.82
C ALA A 39 -10.44 16.85 -5.78
N ASP A 40 -10.91 16.95 -4.53
CA ASP A 40 -10.21 17.64 -3.44
C ASP A 40 -9.08 16.78 -2.83
N GLY A 41 -8.99 15.51 -3.22
CA GLY A 41 -7.99 14.59 -2.75
C GLY A 41 -6.64 14.77 -3.43
N SER A 42 -5.56 14.57 -2.66
CA SER A 42 -4.21 14.47 -3.19
C SER A 42 -3.99 13.12 -3.86
N LEU A 43 -3.03 13.09 -4.80
CA LEU A 43 -2.72 11.90 -5.55
C LEU A 43 -1.25 11.51 -5.33
N TYR A 44 -0.95 10.24 -5.61
CA TYR A 44 0.40 9.72 -5.57
C TYR A 44 0.72 8.88 -6.82
N SER A 45 2.02 8.66 -7.03
CA SER A 45 2.55 7.67 -7.96
C SER A 45 3.81 7.05 -7.34
N PRO A 46 3.92 5.70 -7.23
CA PRO A 46 5.07 5.04 -6.61
C PRO A 46 6.22 4.90 -7.62
N VAL A 47 6.71 6.03 -8.12
CA VAL A 47 7.72 6.08 -9.17
C VAL A 47 8.77 7.15 -8.90
N THR A 48 9.94 6.98 -9.48
CA THR A 48 10.96 8.02 -9.60
C THR A 48 10.86 8.68 -10.96
N TYR A 49 10.77 10.00 -11.00
CA TYR A 49 10.91 10.79 -12.22
C TYR A 49 12.37 11.19 -12.44
N ARG A 50 12.74 11.37 -13.72
CA ARG A 50 14.04 11.97 -14.08
C ARG A 50 14.09 13.38 -13.50
N GLU A 51 15.27 13.80 -13.06
CA GLU A 51 15.47 15.13 -12.47
C GLU A 51 14.97 16.25 -13.38
N TYR A 52 14.37 17.27 -12.77
CA TYR A 52 13.89 18.49 -13.45
C TYR A 52 12.82 18.24 -14.52
N THR A 53 12.10 17.13 -14.44
CA THR A 53 11.04 16.80 -15.40
C THR A 53 9.65 16.90 -14.77
N THR A 54 8.62 16.85 -15.62
CA THR A 54 7.21 16.87 -15.22
C THR A 54 6.61 15.49 -15.36
N ARG A 55 5.40 15.29 -14.82
CA ARG A 55 4.64 14.06 -14.97
C ARG A 55 4.42 13.71 -16.45
N GLY A 56 4.80 12.50 -16.81
CA GLY A 56 4.66 11.92 -18.15
C GLY A 56 5.47 10.64 -18.27
N ASN A 57 5.01 9.68 -19.07
CA ASN A 57 5.60 8.33 -19.18
C ASN A 57 7.08 8.37 -19.54
N ARG A 58 7.48 9.26 -20.43
CA ARG A 58 8.89 9.41 -20.88
C ARG A 58 9.82 9.92 -19.79
N ASN A 59 9.25 10.51 -18.74
CA ASN A 59 9.99 11.12 -17.64
C ASN A 59 10.12 10.20 -16.43
N VAL A 60 9.39 9.09 -16.39
CA VAL A 60 9.56 8.04 -15.36
C VAL A 60 10.89 7.32 -15.62
N SER A 61 11.64 7.05 -14.58
CA SER A 61 12.84 6.23 -14.62
C SER A 61 12.66 4.87 -13.98
N HIS A 62 11.99 4.80 -12.81
CA HIS A 62 11.79 3.58 -12.07
C HIS A 62 10.41 3.53 -11.42
N ILE A 63 9.90 2.32 -11.20
CA ILE A 63 8.66 2.03 -10.51
C ILE A 63 8.96 1.22 -9.24
N TRP A 64 8.35 1.57 -8.09
CA TRP A 64 8.63 0.99 -6.79
C TRP A 64 7.54 0.07 -6.25
N ALA A 65 6.34 0.17 -6.80
CA ALA A 65 5.22 -0.68 -6.40
C ALA A 65 4.24 -0.89 -7.54
N LEU A 66 3.63 -2.07 -7.59
CA LEU A 66 2.41 -2.28 -8.36
C LEU A 66 1.26 -1.58 -7.64
N VAL A 67 0.39 -0.92 -8.39
CA VAL A 67 -0.93 -0.50 -7.91
C VAL A 67 -1.98 -1.11 -8.83
N ALA A 68 -2.74 -2.07 -8.31
CA ALA A 68 -3.88 -2.65 -9.02
C ALA A 68 -5.15 -1.89 -8.63
N ASP A 69 -5.95 -1.49 -9.61
CA ASP A 69 -7.26 -0.84 -9.44
C ASP A 69 -8.35 -1.86 -9.77
N LEU A 70 -9.10 -2.29 -8.76
CA LEU A 70 -10.16 -3.28 -8.86
C LEU A 70 -11.51 -2.57 -8.83
N ASP A 71 -12.14 -2.43 -9.98
CA ASP A 71 -13.46 -1.84 -10.14
C ASP A 71 -14.56 -2.92 -10.15
N GLY A 72 -15.53 -2.80 -9.24
CA GLY A 72 -16.67 -3.73 -9.14
C GLY A 72 -16.27 -5.14 -8.70
N GLN A 73 -15.09 -5.31 -8.10
CA GLN A 73 -14.56 -6.60 -7.69
C GLN A 73 -14.21 -6.61 -6.21
N ALA A 74 -14.53 -7.71 -5.53
CA ALA A 74 -14.09 -7.93 -4.16
C ALA A 74 -12.57 -8.13 -4.10
N PHE A 75 -11.96 -7.59 -3.05
CA PHE A 75 -10.57 -7.88 -2.72
C PHE A 75 -10.47 -9.27 -2.08
N ASP A 76 -9.59 -10.11 -2.63
CA ASP A 76 -9.25 -11.42 -2.07
C ASP A 76 -7.77 -11.45 -1.64
N GLU A 77 -7.53 -11.38 -0.33
CA GLU A 77 -6.19 -11.40 0.26
C GLU A 77 -5.42 -12.71 -0.07
N ALA A 78 -6.14 -13.83 -0.27
CA ALA A 78 -5.51 -15.11 -0.55
C ALA A 78 -4.62 -15.08 -1.81
N ASN A 79 -4.94 -14.20 -2.76
CA ASN A 79 -4.15 -14.03 -3.99
C ASN A 79 -2.78 -13.39 -3.72
N LEU A 80 -2.64 -12.64 -2.64
CA LEU A 80 -1.40 -11.94 -2.29
C LEU A 80 -0.46 -12.77 -1.40
N GLY A 81 -1.00 -13.78 -0.71
CA GLY A 81 -0.23 -14.74 0.08
C GLY A 81 0.67 -14.06 1.11
N SER A 82 1.99 -14.26 0.98
CA SER A 82 2.98 -13.72 1.91
C SER A 82 3.55 -12.35 1.50
N TYR A 83 3.12 -11.80 0.36
CA TYR A 83 3.65 -10.52 -0.11
C TYR A 83 3.10 -9.35 0.70
N ILE A 84 4.00 -8.44 1.08
CA ILE A 84 3.62 -7.18 1.71
C ILE A 84 2.69 -6.43 0.76
N HIS A 85 1.57 -5.98 1.27
CA HIS A 85 0.61 -5.19 0.51
C HIS A 85 -0.18 -4.25 1.42
N PHE A 86 -0.75 -3.24 0.80
CA PHE A 86 -1.75 -2.38 1.39
C PHE A 86 -2.94 -2.25 0.44
N ALA A 87 -4.11 -2.67 0.88
CA ALA A 87 -5.35 -2.51 0.13
C ALA A 87 -6.25 -1.47 0.81
N TYR A 88 -6.87 -0.61 0.03
CA TYR A 88 -7.82 0.37 0.54
C TYR A 88 -8.95 0.59 -0.45
N THR A 89 -10.14 0.92 0.09
CA THR A 89 -11.29 1.26 -0.73
C THR A 89 -11.15 2.65 -1.33
N THR A 90 -11.57 2.80 -2.58
CA THR A 90 -11.51 4.08 -3.29
C THR A 90 -12.78 4.92 -3.04
N TRP A 91 -12.79 6.17 -3.49
CA TRP A 91 -13.95 7.08 -3.39
C TRP A 91 -15.26 6.48 -3.91
N SER A 92 -15.18 5.69 -4.99
CA SER A 92 -16.35 5.11 -5.66
C SER A 92 -16.86 3.85 -4.97
N HIS A 93 -16.19 3.38 -3.92
CA HIS A 93 -16.56 2.16 -3.22
C HIS A 93 -17.96 2.24 -2.63
N ARG A 94 -18.74 1.16 -2.84
CA ARG A 94 -20.01 0.89 -2.19
C ARG A 94 -20.01 -0.59 -1.77
N GLU A 95 -20.82 -0.98 -0.81
CA GLU A 95 -20.85 -2.37 -0.34
C GLU A 95 -21.32 -3.35 -1.43
N ASP A 96 -22.25 -2.92 -2.26
CA ASP A 96 -22.79 -3.66 -3.40
C ASP A 96 -21.95 -3.52 -4.68
N ASN A 97 -21.05 -2.55 -4.73
CA ASN A 97 -20.14 -2.29 -5.85
C ASN A 97 -18.74 -1.94 -5.31
N PRO A 98 -17.93 -2.93 -4.92
CA PRO A 98 -16.65 -2.70 -4.28
C PRO A 98 -15.60 -2.16 -5.26
N HIS A 99 -14.85 -1.15 -4.80
CA HIS A 99 -13.71 -0.57 -5.53
C HIS A 99 -12.49 -0.51 -4.62
N TRP A 100 -11.37 -1.07 -5.06
CA TRP A 100 -10.16 -1.19 -4.28
C TRP A 100 -8.92 -0.76 -5.06
N HIS A 101 -8.01 -0.07 -4.39
CA HIS A 101 -6.62 -0.04 -4.80
C HIS A 101 -5.81 -1.03 -3.96
N ILE A 102 -4.97 -1.82 -4.61
CA ILE A 102 -4.04 -2.75 -3.95
C ILE A 102 -2.64 -2.32 -4.32
N VAL A 103 -1.84 -1.98 -3.33
CA VAL A 103 -0.45 -1.54 -3.50
C VAL A 103 0.47 -2.65 -3.02
N VAL A 104 1.33 -3.15 -3.91
CA VAL A 104 2.30 -4.21 -3.62
C VAL A 104 3.71 -3.67 -3.91
N PRO A 105 4.53 -3.40 -2.87
CA PRO A 105 5.88 -2.89 -3.07
C PRO A 105 6.82 -3.95 -3.61
N PHE A 106 7.72 -3.52 -4.49
CA PHE A 106 8.84 -4.33 -4.96
C PHE A 106 10.02 -4.24 -3.99
N ASP A 107 10.84 -5.28 -3.93
CA ASP A 107 12.09 -5.28 -3.16
C ASP A 107 13.20 -4.44 -3.82
N GLN A 108 13.10 -4.25 -5.14
CA GLN A 108 13.95 -3.39 -5.94
C GLN A 108 13.13 -2.60 -6.96
N ALA A 109 13.67 -1.46 -7.36
CA ALA A 109 13.02 -0.62 -8.37
C ALA A 109 12.98 -1.32 -9.73
N VAL A 110 11.85 -1.24 -10.41
CA VAL A 110 11.69 -1.72 -11.79
C VAL A 110 12.05 -0.59 -12.74
N PRO A 111 13.08 -0.74 -13.62
CA PRO A 111 13.33 0.20 -14.69
C PRO A 111 12.09 0.34 -15.58
N VAL A 112 11.79 1.56 -16.03
CA VAL A 112 10.57 1.83 -16.81
C VAL A 112 10.48 1.02 -18.10
N GLU A 113 11.61 0.71 -18.71
CA GLU A 113 11.71 -0.12 -19.92
C GLU A 113 11.23 -1.57 -19.73
N ASN A 114 11.29 -2.09 -18.49
CA ASN A 114 10.84 -3.44 -18.14
C ASN A 114 9.42 -3.45 -17.54
N TRP A 115 8.82 -2.28 -17.33
CA TRP A 115 7.59 -2.14 -16.57
C TRP A 115 6.40 -2.89 -17.17
N GLU A 116 6.23 -2.83 -18.48
CA GLU A 116 5.07 -3.48 -19.12
C GLU A 116 5.07 -4.99 -18.90
N GLU A 117 6.24 -5.62 -19.02
CA GLU A 117 6.42 -7.05 -18.76
C GLU A 117 6.16 -7.39 -17.29
N VAL A 118 6.83 -6.68 -16.38
CA VAL A 118 6.67 -6.86 -14.92
C VAL A 118 5.23 -6.64 -14.49
N TRP A 119 4.53 -5.65 -15.08
CA TRP A 119 3.12 -5.39 -14.79
C TRP A 119 2.25 -6.60 -15.13
N HIS A 120 2.42 -7.17 -16.34
CA HIS A 120 1.66 -8.35 -16.78
C HIS A 120 1.94 -9.56 -15.91
N GLU A 121 3.21 -9.91 -15.71
CA GLU A 121 3.63 -11.04 -14.89
C GLU A 121 3.14 -10.93 -13.44
N THR A 122 3.23 -9.73 -12.86
CA THR A 122 2.78 -9.50 -11.48
C THR A 122 1.27 -9.67 -11.35
N HIS A 123 0.48 -9.13 -12.30
CA HIS A 123 -0.98 -9.31 -12.30
C HIS A 123 -1.37 -10.78 -12.45
N GLU A 124 -0.71 -11.52 -13.33
CA GLU A 124 -0.95 -12.94 -13.51
C GLU A 124 -0.57 -13.74 -12.26
N ARG A 125 0.63 -13.51 -11.72
CA ARG A 125 1.17 -14.17 -10.53
C ARG A 125 0.32 -13.96 -9.28
N LEU A 126 -0.24 -12.79 -9.11
CA LEU A 126 -1.11 -12.43 -7.98
C LEU A 126 -2.60 -12.63 -8.30
N ASN A 127 -2.93 -13.16 -9.48
CA ASN A 127 -4.30 -13.33 -9.97
C ASN A 127 -5.16 -12.05 -9.78
N LEU A 128 -4.56 -10.89 -10.06
CA LEU A 128 -5.23 -9.60 -9.95
C LEU A 128 -5.82 -9.21 -11.31
N LYS A 129 -7.12 -8.94 -11.33
CA LYS A 129 -7.84 -8.49 -12.54
C LYS A 129 -8.07 -6.97 -12.49
N GLY A 130 -6.98 -6.23 -12.34
CA GLY A 130 -7.02 -4.77 -12.26
C GLY A 130 -7.26 -4.09 -13.60
N ASP A 131 -7.63 -2.79 -13.56
CA ASP A 131 -7.77 -1.93 -14.74
C ASP A 131 -6.45 -1.89 -15.53
N PRO A 132 -6.43 -2.27 -16.83
CA PRO A 132 -5.23 -2.19 -17.66
C PRO A 132 -4.63 -0.78 -17.79
N ALA A 133 -5.38 0.28 -17.49
CA ALA A 133 -4.86 1.64 -17.48
C ALA A 133 -3.79 1.87 -16.40
N THR A 134 -3.70 1.00 -15.39
CA THR A 134 -2.65 1.04 -14.36
C THR A 134 -1.27 0.63 -14.89
N LYS A 135 -1.21 0.10 -16.12
CA LYS A 135 0.05 -0.16 -16.85
C LYS A 135 0.79 1.13 -17.25
N ASP A 136 0.10 2.25 -17.31
CA ASP A 136 0.70 3.56 -17.59
C ASP A 136 1.72 3.92 -16.48
N PRO A 137 3.03 4.04 -16.79
CA PRO A 137 4.06 4.29 -15.77
C PRO A 137 3.86 5.61 -15.02
N ALA A 138 3.28 6.63 -15.65
CA ALA A 138 3.00 7.93 -15.01
C ALA A 138 1.58 8.01 -14.40
N ARG A 139 0.90 6.86 -14.23
CA ARG A 139 -0.41 6.80 -13.60
C ARG A 139 -0.35 7.40 -12.21
N ILE A 140 -1.37 8.18 -11.87
CA ILE A 140 -1.57 8.73 -10.54
C ILE A 140 -2.82 8.14 -9.91
N PHE A 141 -2.76 7.91 -8.61
CA PHE A 141 -3.83 7.32 -7.81
C PHE A 141 -4.20 8.26 -6.69
N TYR A 142 -5.48 8.38 -6.36
CA TYR A 142 -5.86 9.12 -5.18
C TYR A 142 -5.38 8.43 -3.91
N LEU A 143 -4.85 9.21 -2.96
CA LEU A 143 -4.68 8.73 -1.59
C LEU A 143 -6.04 8.30 -1.02
N PRO A 144 -6.05 7.41 -0.01
CA PRO A 144 -7.28 6.89 0.57
C PRO A 144 -8.25 7.99 0.98
N GLN A 145 -9.44 7.97 0.42
CA GLN A 145 -10.49 8.94 0.72
C GLN A 145 -11.88 8.40 0.46
N HIS A 146 -12.87 8.92 1.16
CA HIS A 146 -14.27 8.56 1.03
C HIS A 146 -15.18 9.79 1.20
N GLU A 147 -16.42 9.68 0.73
CA GLU A 147 -17.46 10.67 0.97
C GLU A 147 -18.03 10.52 2.40
N ALA A 148 -18.49 11.62 2.99
CA ALA A 148 -19.09 11.62 4.33
C ALA A 148 -20.18 10.56 4.47
N GLY A 149 -20.09 9.74 5.50
CA GLY A 149 -21.04 8.67 5.79
C GLY A 149 -20.93 7.43 4.90
N GLN A 150 -20.02 7.39 3.92
CA GLN A 150 -19.77 6.18 3.13
C GLN A 150 -18.83 5.22 3.87
N PRO A 151 -19.03 3.91 3.71
CA PRO A 151 -18.13 2.92 4.29
C PRO A 151 -16.76 3.00 3.63
N PHE A 152 -15.72 2.79 4.43
CA PHE A 152 -14.36 2.60 3.94
C PHE A 152 -13.68 1.46 4.67
N ARG A 153 -12.70 0.86 4.03
CA ARG A 153 -11.91 -0.25 4.58
C ARG A 153 -10.46 -0.10 4.15
N THR A 154 -9.57 -0.47 5.06
CA THR A 154 -8.15 -0.68 4.78
C THR A 154 -7.76 -2.08 5.22
N HIS A 155 -6.81 -2.67 4.52
CA HIS A 155 -6.25 -3.96 4.87
C HIS A 155 -4.76 -3.95 4.52
N HIS A 156 -3.93 -4.45 5.42
CA HIS A 156 -2.52 -4.63 5.16
C HIS A 156 -2.03 -5.94 5.77
N SER A 157 -1.16 -6.62 5.06
CA SER A 157 -0.62 -7.91 5.48
C SER A 157 0.68 -8.21 4.73
N GLY A 158 1.21 -9.40 4.98
CA GLY A 158 2.41 -9.89 4.33
C GLY A 158 3.68 -9.60 5.10
N TRP A 159 4.76 -10.27 4.68
CA TRP A 159 6.05 -10.19 5.40
C TRP A 159 7.26 -10.14 4.45
N ARG A 160 7.06 -10.26 3.12
CA ARG A 160 8.12 -10.15 2.11
C ARG A 160 7.74 -9.20 1.00
N PHE A 161 8.70 -8.45 0.51
CA PHE A 161 8.54 -7.66 -0.71
C PHE A 161 8.40 -8.58 -1.93
N LEU A 162 7.78 -8.07 -2.97
CA LEU A 162 7.66 -8.77 -4.24
C LEU A 162 8.95 -8.56 -5.03
N ASP A 163 9.61 -9.66 -5.40
CA ASP A 163 10.75 -9.64 -6.33
C ASP A 163 10.20 -9.53 -7.76
N PRO A 164 10.49 -8.44 -8.48
CA PRO A 164 10.00 -8.24 -9.84
C PRO A 164 10.74 -9.09 -10.89
N THR A 165 11.85 -9.75 -10.52
CA THR A 165 12.68 -10.54 -11.45
C THR A 165 12.35 -12.02 -11.45
N ILE A 166 11.52 -12.50 -10.50
CA ILE A 166 11.16 -13.92 -10.43
C ILE A 166 10.05 -14.23 -11.44
N THR A 167 10.42 -14.84 -12.55
CA THR A 167 9.52 -15.36 -13.59
C THR A 167 8.94 -16.74 -13.26
N ASP A 168 9.30 -17.34 -12.12
CA ASP A 168 8.82 -18.67 -11.74
C ASP A 168 7.36 -18.65 -11.29
N ILE A 169 6.48 -19.08 -12.19
CA ILE A 169 5.04 -19.35 -11.98
C ILE A 169 4.85 -20.64 -11.15
N ALA A 170 5.59 -20.81 -10.10
CA ALA A 170 5.29 -21.83 -9.11
C ALA A 170 4.54 -21.15 -7.95
N ALA A 171 3.21 -21.06 -8.09
CA ALA A 171 2.36 -20.75 -6.95
C ALA A 171 2.73 -21.67 -5.79
N PRO A 172 3.04 -21.16 -4.58
CA PRO A 172 3.31 -22.02 -3.44
C PRO A 172 2.01 -22.72 -3.04
N THR A 173 1.81 -23.91 -3.56
CA THR A 173 0.81 -24.87 -3.06
C THR A 173 1.25 -25.36 -1.69
N ARG A 174 1.17 -24.51 -0.68
CA ARG A 174 1.10 -24.94 0.71
C ARG A 174 -0.23 -24.46 1.28
N ARG A 175 -1.20 -25.38 1.27
CA ARG A 175 -2.35 -25.29 2.15
C ARG A 175 -1.82 -25.28 3.58
N PHE A 176 -1.75 -24.11 4.19
CA PHE A 176 -1.68 -24.03 5.63
C PHE A 176 -3.07 -24.38 6.15
N THR A 177 -3.21 -25.62 6.66
CA THR A 177 -4.35 -25.97 7.49
C THR A 177 -4.24 -25.14 8.77
N THR A 178 -5.05 -24.12 8.87
CA THR A 178 -5.22 -23.33 10.09
C THR A 178 -5.76 -24.24 11.18
N PRO A 179 -5.10 -24.39 12.34
CA PRO A 179 -5.70 -25.09 13.45
C PRO A 179 -6.92 -24.30 13.91
N THR A 180 -8.08 -24.95 13.89
CA THR A 180 -9.34 -24.39 14.40
C THR A 180 -9.21 -24.20 15.92
N ILE A 181 -8.86 -23.01 16.35
CA ILE A 181 -8.97 -22.63 17.77
C ILE A 181 -10.43 -22.24 18.02
N ARG A 182 -11.16 -23.14 18.69
CA ARG A 182 -12.46 -22.79 19.27
C ARG A 182 -12.22 -21.76 20.39
N SER A 183 -12.45 -20.50 20.12
CA SER A 183 -12.48 -19.47 21.15
C SER A 183 -13.90 -19.29 21.67
N THR A 184 -14.13 -19.79 22.88
CA THR A 184 -15.25 -19.37 23.73
C THR A 184 -14.80 -18.05 24.36
N VAL A 185 -15.20 -16.90 23.81
CA VAL A 185 -14.95 -15.61 24.46
C VAL A 185 -16.29 -14.99 24.85
N GLN A 186 -16.50 -14.92 26.15
CA GLN A 186 -17.54 -14.08 26.78
C GLN A 186 -17.13 -12.59 26.57
N ARG A 187 -18.11 -11.80 26.09
CA ARG A 187 -17.97 -10.35 25.97
C ARG A 187 -17.97 -9.68 27.34
N PRO A 188 -17.04 -8.79 27.65
CA PRO A 188 -17.25 -7.75 28.64
C PRO A 188 -17.73 -6.45 27.98
N SER A 189 -18.62 -5.77 28.71
CA SER A 189 -19.31 -4.55 28.35
C SER A 189 -18.39 -3.32 28.20
N THR A 190 -18.79 -2.48 27.30
CA THR A 190 -18.30 -1.18 26.90
C THR A 190 -17.98 -0.19 28.04
N LYS A 191 -16.78 0.42 27.99
CA LYS A 191 -16.57 1.81 28.40
C LYS A 191 -15.81 2.54 27.30
N LYS A 192 -16.45 3.56 26.73
CA LYS A 192 -15.87 4.50 25.78
C LYS A 192 -14.76 5.29 26.45
N ASN A 193 -13.53 5.11 26.03
CA ASN A 193 -12.48 6.11 26.17
C ASN A 193 -11.98 6.48 24.79
N ARG A 194 -12.38 7.65 24.29
CA ARG A 194 -11.79 8.30 23.13
C ARG A 194 -10.42 8.82 23.56
N HIS A 195 -9.36 8.12 23.24
CA HIS A 195 -8.05 8.72 23.09
C HIS A 195 -7.89 9.09 21.62
N VAL A 196 -7.96 10.40 21.35
CA VAL A 196 -7.50 10.98 20.09
C VAL A 196 -6.00 10.72 20.03
N ALA A 197 -5.56 9.92 19.06
CA ALA A 197 -4.14 9.71 18.82
C ALA A 197 -3.50 11.08 18.50
N ASP A 198 -2.37 11.39 19.13
CA ASP A 198 -1.60 12.62 18.87
C ASP A 198 -1.16 12.63 17.40
N PRO A 199 -1.59 13.62 16.58
CA PRO A 199 -1.30 13.65 15.16
C PRO A 199 0.17 13.91 14.80
N ARG A 200 1.08 14.00 15.76
CA ARG A 200 2.48 14.41 15.56
C ARG A 200 3.50 13.28 15.50
N TRP A 201 3.09 12.02 15.62
CA TRP A 201 4.05 10.89 15.61
C TRP A 201 4.69 10.62 14.25
N TRP A 202 4.06 11.01 13.13
CA TRP A 202 4.62 10.89 11.78
C TRP A 202 5.60 12.02 11.40
N ASP A 203 5.68 13.09 12.19
CA ASP A 203 6.66 14.17 12.01
C ASP A 203 7.99 13.88 12.75
N ALA A 204 8.04 12.83 13.55
CA ALA A 204 9.28 12.42 14.19
C ALA A 204 10.19 11.77 13.15
N PRO A 205 11.44 12.26 12.98
CA PRO A 205 12.40 11.61 12.11
C PRO A 205 12.64 10.19 12.60
N VAL A 206 12.40 9.22 11.70
CA VAL A 206 12.70 7.81 12.00
C VAL A 206 14.23 7.69 12.08
N ASP A 207 14.74 7.38 13.27
CA ASP A 207 16.16 7.10 13.45
C ASP A 207 16.49 5.74 12.80
N LEU A 208 17.00 5.81 11.59
CA LEU A 208 17.41 4.62 10.83
C LEU A 208 18.77 4.07 11.27
N SER A 209 19.54 4.82 12.08
CA SER A 209 20.88 4.38 12.55
C SER A 209 20.83 3.11 13.38
N LYS A 210 19.70 2.84 14.04
CA LYS A 210 19.45 1.61 14.80
C LYS A 210 19.44 0.33 13.95
N TYR A 211 19.36 0.46 12.63
CA TYR A 211 19.37 -0.67 11.68
C TYR A 211 20.72 -0.84 10.98
N ASP A 212 21.70 0.03 11.26
CA ASP A 212 23.04 -0.06 10.68
C ASP A 212 23.68 -1.41 11.01
N GLY A 213 24.19 -2.09 9.99
CA GLY A 213 24.81 -3.42 10.12
C GLY A 213 23.85 -4.60 10.21
N MET A 214 22.53 -4.37 10.18
CA MET A 214 21.53 -5.44 10.15
C MET A 214 21.31 -5.97 8.73
N THR A 215 21.09 -7.28 8.61
CA THR A 215 20.59 -7.88 7.37
C THR A 215 19.12 -7.49 7.15
N GLN A 216 18.66 -7.51 5.90
CA GLN A 216 17.28 -7.17 5.55
C GLN A 216 16.24 -7.97 6.34
N GLY A 217 16.51 -9.27 6.62
CA GLY A 217 15.64 -10.11 7.44
C GLY A 217 15.63 -9.74 8.95
N GLN A 218 16.72 -9.15 9.46
CA GLN A 218 16.79 -8.63 10.83
C GLN A 218 16.04 -7.30 10.96
N ILE A 219 16.24 -6.39 10.00
CA ILE A 219 15.52 -5.13 9.91
C ILE A 219 14.01 -5.41 9.86
N HIS A 220 13.58 -6.33 9.03
CA HIS A 220 12.18 -6.71 8.90
C HIS A 220 11.57 -7.22 10.21
N ARG A 221 12.26 -8.12 10.92
CA ARG A 221 11.79 -8.61 12.23
C ARG A 221 11.70 -7.50 13.27
N SER A 222 12.68 -6.60 13.29
CA SER A 222 12.67 -5.46 14.21
C SER A 222 11.49 -4.53 13.95
N ILE A 223 11.21 -4.23 12.68
CA ILE A 223 10.05 -3.42 12.27
C ILE A 223 8.73 -4.08 12.67
N GLN A 224 8.57 -5.39 12.47
CA GLN A 224 7.35 -6.10 12.88
C GLN A 224 7.14 -6.07 14.40
N ILE A 225 8.21 -6.24 15.18
CA ILE A 225 8.14 -6.16 16.64
C ILE A 225 7.73 -4.74 17.06
N GLU A 226 8.37 -3.71 16.50
CA GLU A 226 8.04 -2.32 16.80
C GLU A 226 6.61 -1.95 16.41
N TRP A 227 6.12 -2.46 15.29
CA TRP A 227 4.75 -2.26 14.84
C TRP A 227 3.74 -2.96 15.76
N ALA A 228 4.02 -4.19 16.18
CA ALA A 228 3.19 -4.91 17.14
C ALA A 228 3.14 -4.19 18.50
N ASP A 229 4.29 -3.68 18.97
CA ASP A 229 4.37 -2.90 20.20
C ASP A 229 3.69 -1.54 20.09
N PHE A 230 3.77 -0.91 18.91
CA PHE A 230 3.03 0.32 18.62
C PHE A 230 1.54 0.09 18.65
N LYS A 231 1.03 -0.92 17.94
CA LYS A 231 -0.40 -1.28 17.97
C LYS A 231 -0.87 -1.50 19.40
N LYS A 232 -0.12 -2.26 20.18
CA LYS A 232 -0.45 -2.54 21.58
C LYS A 232 -0.51 -1.25 22.43
N ARG A 233 0.43 -0.32 22.25
CA ARG A 233 0.46 0.98 22.95
C ARG A 233 -0.65 1.92 22.49
N ALA A 234 -0.98 1.89 21.20
CA ALA A 234 -2.03 2.72 20.59
C ALA A 234 -3.46 2.16 20.80
N GLY A 235 -3.60 0.95 21.37
CA GLY A 235 -4.90 0.32 21.54
C GLY A 235 -5.56 -0.10 20.23
N ILE A 236 -4.75 -0.29 19.17
CA ILE A 236 -5.19 -0.74 17.85
C ILE A 236 -5.08 -2.27 17.83
N ASN A 237 -6.21 -2.94 17.67
CA ASN A 237 -6.28 -4.40 17.52
C ASN A 237 -6.19 -4.80 16.06
#